data_f5959ff65c822285ae2d0c6446554150
#
_entry.id   f5959ff65c822285ae2d0c6446554150
#
_cell.length_a   1.000
_cell.length_b   1.000
_cell.length_c   1.000
_cell.angle_alpha   90.00
_cell.angle_beta   90.00
_cell.angle_gamma   90.00
#
_symmetry.space_group_name_H-M   'P 1'
#
loop_
_entity.id
_entity.type
_entity.pdbx_description
1 polymer ?
#
loop_
_entity_poly.entity_id
_entity_poly.type
_entity_poly.pdbx_seq_one_letter_code
_entity_poly.pdbx_strand_id
1 'polypeptide(L)'
;MERIVVTVHTADGQTHTQTRRVVSVGTNYEKLHLLNELSREICEKGITQKEIEQKFNAAVNCKKFSLWFEFVCYAVIAGAFTLFFGGSIIEALVSLSVGVAVRLGIFFCNKLISNKIFGKFFSAVVATFLAFLAVKLGWIADVDKVIIGNIMTLIPGIGLTNALRDLFTGDSIAGLLRSIEAVLTALAIAAGYFLVAVLGGFAL
;
A
#
# COMPACT_ATOMS: atom_id res chain seq x y z
N MET A 1 -7.48 -4.44 -18.59
CA MET A 1 -7.51 -5.86 -18.14
C MET A 1 -6.13 -6.45 -18.42
N GLU A 2 -5.40 -6.76 -17.38
CA GLU A 2 -4.06 -7.35 -17.52
C GLU A 2 -4.17 -8.85 -17.75
N ARG A 3 -3.35 -9.36 -18.68
CA ARG A 3 -3.20 -10.78 -18.97
C ARG A 3 -1.73 -11.14 -19.02
N ILE A 4 -1.37 -12.28 -18.49
CA ILE A 4 -0.04 -12.85 -18.62
C ILE A 4 -0.11 -13.93 -19.68
N VAL A 5 0.74 -13.83 -20.68
CA VAL A 5 0.93 -14.85 -21.73
C VAL A 5 2.30 -15.45 -21.52
N VAL A 6 2.37 -16.75 -21.33
CA VAL A 6 3.62 -17.49 -21.19
C VAL A 6 3.72 -18.47 -22.35
N THR A 7 4.80 -18.36 -23.11
CA THR A 7 5.12 -19.28 -24.18
C THR A 7 6.40 -20.03 -23.82
N VAL A 8 6.34 -21.36 -23.82
CA VAL A 8 7.46 -22.24 -23.51
C VAL A 8 7.78 -23.07 -24.76
N HIS A 9 9.04 -23.05 -25.15
CA HIS A 9 9.57 -23.92 -26.19
C HIS A 9 10.26 -25.11 -25.51
N THR A 10 9.78 -26.33 -25.79
CA THR A 10 10.41 -27.55 -25.29
C THR A 10 11.56 -27.97 -26.19
N ALA A 11 12.47 -28.79 -25.65
CA ALA A 11 13.61 -29.32 -26.43
C ALA A 11 13.17 -30.12 -27.67
N ASP A 12 11.95 -30.68 -27.66
CA ASP A 12 11.36 -31.42 -28.76
C ASP A 12 10.74 -30.52 -29.85
N GLY A 13 10.97 -29.20 -29.78
CA GLY A 13 10.48 -28.21 -30.76
C GLY A 13 8.99 -27.87 -30.61
N GLN A 14 8.30 -28.38 -29.59
CA GLN A 14 6.90 -28.04 -29.33
C GLN A 14 6.80 -26.66 -28.63
N THR A 15 5.79 -25.91 -28.99
CA THR A 15 5.51 -24.60 -28.39
C THR A 15 4.20 -24.66 -27.61
N HIS A 16 4.29 -24.44 -26.31
CA HIS A 16 3.12 -24.37 -25.42
C HIS A 16 2.87 -22.94 -25.00
N THR A 17 1.70 -22.40 -25.32
CA THR A 17 1.29 -21.03 -24.91
C THR A 17 0.12 -21.13 -23.94
N GLN A 18 0.26 -20.53 -22.76
CA GLN A 18 -0.82 -20.39 -21.80
C GLN A 18 -1.10 -18.92 -21.52
N THR A 19 -2.37 -18.56 -21.46
CA THR A 19 -2.84 -17.23 -21.13
C THR A 19 -3.63 -17.27 -19.83
N ARG A 20 -3.27 -16.39 -18.88
CA ARG A 20 -4.00 -16.25 -17.61
C ARG A 20 -4.38 -14.79 -17.39
N ARG A 21 -5.61 -14.57 -16.93
CA ARG A 21 -6.10 -13.25 -16.55
C ARG A 21 -5.59 -12.90 -15.15
N VAL A 22 -5.04 -11.69 -14.98
CA VAL A 22 -4.69 -11.15 -13.68
C VAL A 22 -5.96 -10.59 -13.02
N VAL A 23 -6.42 -11.21 -11.95
CA VAL A 23 -7.66 -10.83 -11.26
C VAL A 23 -7.39 -9.73 -10.22
N SER A 24 -6.23 -9.74 -9.59
CA SER A 24 -5.82 -8.74 -8.62
C SER A 24 -4.32 -8.55 -8.64
N VAL A 25 -3.89 -7.30 -8.48
CA VAL A 25 -2.49 -6.93 -8.35
C VAL A 25 -2.21 -6.56 -6.89
N GLY A 26 -1.18 -7.15 -6.32
CA GLY A 26 -0.72 -6.85 -4.97
C GLY A 26 0.75 -7.21 -4.85
N THR A 27 1.47 -6.47 -4.03
CA THR A 27 2.89 -6.73 -3.80
C THR A 27 3.06 -7.45 -2.47
N ASN A 28 3.65 -8.64 -2.52
CA ASN A 28 4.13 -9.37 -1.35
C ASN A 28 5.63 -9.60 -1.56
N TYR A 29 6.45 -8.82 -0.87
CA TYR A 29 7.90 -8.84 -1.05
C TYR A 29 8.53 -10.15 -0.57
N GLU A 30 8.00 -10.77 0.48
CA GLU A 30 8.47 -12.08 0.94
C GLU A 30 8.23 -13.17 -0.09
N LYS A 31 7.03 -13.22 -0.65
CA LYS A 31 6.71 -14.13 -1.75
C LYS A 31 7.60 -13.90 -2.97
N LEU A 32 7.85 -12.64 -3.31
CA LEU A 32 8.72 -12.27 -4.42
C LEU A 32 10.17 -12.73 -4.15
N HIS A 33 10.66 -12.54 -2.92
CA HIS A 33 11.99 -12.97 -2.51
C HIS A 33 12.14 -14.48 -2.64
N LEU A 34 11.21 -15.25 -2.06
CA LEU A 34 11.22 -16.73 -2.11
C LEU A 34 11.14 -17.28 -3.54
N LEU A 35 10.32 -16.67 -4.39
CA LEU A 35 10.23 -17.08 -5.80
C LEU A 35 11.47 -16.72 -6.61
N ASN A 36 12.11 -15.59 -6.33
CA ASN A 36 13.38 -15.21 -6.95
C ASN A 36 14.51 -16.15 -6.52
N GLU A 37 14.57 -16.51 -5.22
CA GLU A 37 15.54 -17.45 -4.71
C GLU A 37 15.35 -18.83 -5.38
N LEU A 38 14.12 -19.30 -5.45
CA LEU A 38 13.79 -20.55 -6.15
C LEU A 38 14.23 -20.52 -7.62
N SER A 39 13.96 -19.41 -8.33
CA SER A 39 14.36 -19.25 -9.73
C SER A 39 15.88 -19.35 -9.91
N ARG A 40 16.66 -18.72 -9.03
CA ARG A 40 18.14 -18.80 -9.06
C ARG A 40 18.63 -20.20 -8.77
N GLU A 41 18.06 -20.90 -7.76
CA GLU A 41 18.44 -22.26 -7.43
C GLU A 41 18.17 -23.24 -8.60
N ILE A 42 17.06 -23.06 -9.31
CA ILE A 42 16.76 -23.88 -10.50
C ILE A 42 17.84 -23.69 -11.56
N CYS A 43 18.25 -22.44 -11.82
CA CYS A 43 19.25 -22.13 -12.85
C CYS A 43 20.68 -22.51 -12.45
N GLU A 44 21.05 -22.35 -11.19
CA GLU A 44 22.44 -22.53 -10.72
C GLU A 44 22.74 -23.96 -10.26
N LYS A 45 21.79 -24.63 -9.59
CA LYS A 45 22.02 -25.91 -8.90
C LYS A 45 21.33 -27.11 -9.55
N GLY A 46 20.41 -26.88 -10.48
CA GLY A 46 19.69 -27.97 -11.16
C GLY A 46 18.90 -28.84 -10.17
N ILE A 47 18.10 -28.23 -9.31
CA ILE A 47 17.30 -28.93 -8.30
C ILE A 47 16.22 -29.85 -8.91
N THR A 48 15.81 -30.89 -8.19
CA THR A 48 14.81 -31.84 -8.66
C THR A 48 13.42 -31.22 -8.75
N GLN A 49 12.57 -31.74 -9.66
CA GLN A 49 11.19 -31.26 -9.83
C GLN A 49 10.40 -31.29 -8.52
N LYS A 50 10.63 -32.29 -7.67
CA LYS A 50 9.96 -32.43 -6.38
C LYS A 50 10.34 -31.35 -5.40
N GLU A 51 11.60 -30.95 -5.38
CA GLU A 51 12.08 -29.80 -4.57
C GLU A 51 11.53 -28.48 -5.11
N ILE A 52 11.43 -28.31 -6.43
CA ILE A 52 10.81 -27.14 -7.05
C ILE A 52 9.36 -26.99 -6.58
N GLU A 53 8.57 -28.06 -6.66
CA GLU A 53 7.17 -28.04 -6.24
C GLU A 53 7.01 -27.73 -4.74
N GLN A 54 7.85 -28.32 -3.89
CA GLN A 54 7.82 -28.05 -2.44
C GLN A 54 8.13 -26.59 -2.12
N LYS A 55 9.22 -26.03 -2.68
CA LYS A 55 9.61 -24.62 -2.46
C LYS A 55 8.61 -23.66 -3.08
N PHE A 56 8.08 -23.95 -4.25
CA PHE A 56 7.03 -23.17 -4.87
C PHE A 56 5.76 -23.10 -4.01
N ASN A 57 5.30 -24.26 -3.51
CA ASN A 57 4.14 -24.31 -2.62
C ASN A 57 4.39 -23.58 -1.29
N ALA A 58 5.59 -23.65 -0.74
CA ALA A 58 5.98 -22.88 0.44
C ALA A 58 5.95 -21.37 0.16
N ALA A 59 6.48 -20.92 -0.97
CA ALA A 59 6.45 -19.53 -1.37
C ALA A 59 5.03 -19.01 -1.66
N VAL A 60 4.18 -19.81 -2.31
CA VAL A 60 2.78 -19.44 -2.60
C VAL A 60 1.97 -19.31 -1.31
N ASN A 61 2.21 -20.19 -0.33
CA ASN A 61 1.52 -20.25 0.95
C ASN A 61 2.22 -19.49 2.07
N CYS A 62 3.20 -18.62 1.76
CA CYS A 62 3.87 -17.82 2.78
C CYS A 62 2.85 -17.01 3.61
N LYS A 63 3.05 -17.02 4.92
CA LYS A 63 2.12 -16.36 5.86
C LYS A 63 2.16 -14.85 5.66
N LYS A 64 0.99 -14.24 5.60
CA LYS A 64 0.88 -12.78 5.70
C LYS A 64 1.20 -12.33 7.11
N PHE A 65 1.67 -11.11 7.26
CA PHE A 65 1.86 -10.50 8.57
C PHE A 65 0.56 -10.53 9.37
N SER A 66 0.70 -10.68 10.69
CA SER A 66 -0.45 -10.61 11.60
C SER A 66 -1.12 -9.25 11.50
N LEU A 67 -2.46 -9.20 11.57
CA LEU A 67 -3.21 -7.95 11.58
C LEU A 67 -2.73 -7.02 12.71
N TRP A 68 -2.42 -7.56 13.89
CA TRP A 68 -1.88 -6.78 15.01
C TRP A 68 -0.56 -6.07 14.66
N PHE A 69 0.32 -6.75 13.95
CA PHE A 69 1.57 -6.15 13.50
C PHE A 69 1.32 -4.98 12.54
N GLU A 70 0.33 -5.11 11.64
CA GLU A 70 -0.04 -4.02 10.75
C GLU A 70 -0.59 -2.80 11.52
N PHE A 71 -1.41 -3.00 12.55
CA PHE A 71 -1.89 -1.91 13.40
C PHE A 71 -0.75 -1.18 14.11
N VAL A 72 0.19 -1.94 14.69
CA VAL A 72 1.37 -1.35 15.34
C VAL A 72 2.22 -0.57 14.33
N CYS A 73 2.45 -1.10 13.14
CA CYS A 73 3.20 -0.40 12.10
C CYS A 73 2.53 0.92 11.70
N TYR A 74 1.21 0.93 11.46
CA TYR A 74 0.49 2.15 11.11
C TYR A 74 0.56 3.20 12.22
N ALA A 75 0.40 2.79 13.48
CA ALA A 75 0.54 3.66 14.63
C ALA A 75 1.94 4.29 14.69
N VAL A 76 2.98 3.44 14.71
CA VAL A 76 4.38 3.90 14.83
C VAL A 76 4.76 4.82 13.67
N ILE A 77 4.38 4.48 12.44
CA ILE A 77 4.67 5.30 11.27
C ILE A 77 3.98 6.67 11.39
N ALA A 78 2.70 6.71 11.77
CA ALA A 78 1.97 7.96 11.93
C ALA A 78 2.61 8.86 13.00
N GLY A 79 2.94 8.30 14.18
CA GLY A 79 3.61 9.05 15.25
C GLY A 79 5.00 9.55 14.86
N ALA A 80 5.80 8.69 14.19
CA ALA A 80 7.14 9.04 13.72
C ALA A 80 7.11 10.18 12.68
N PHE A 81 6.18 10.13 11.72
CA PHE A 81 6.02 11.21 10.76
C PHE A 81 5.53 12.51 11.41
N THR A 82 4.64 12.43 12.41
CA THR A 82 4.22 13.61 13.17
C THR A 82 5.43 14.30 13.82
N LEU A 83 6.32 13.55 14.46
CA LEU A 83 7.57 14.08 15.01
C LEU A 83 8.50 14.62 13.92
N PHE A 84 8.63 13.90 12.81
CA PHE A 84 9.47 14.31 11.69
C PHE A 84 9.05 15.68 11.10
N PHE A 85 7.75 15.95 11.06
CA PHE A 85 7.22 17.25 10.62
C PHE A 85 7.20 18.33 11.75
N GLY A 86 7.89 18.08 12.85
CA GLY A 86 8.05 19.05 13.93
C GLY A 86 6.88 19.06 14.91
N GLY A 87 6.11 17.99 15.01
CA GLY A 87 5.08 17.82 16.03
C GLY A 87 5.69 17.55 17.41
N SER A 88 4.94 17.91 18.45
CA SER A 88 5.27 17.62 19.84
C SER A 88 5.08 16.13 20.17
N ILE A 89 5.63 15.69 21.31
CA ILE A 89 5.45 14.31 21.80
C ILE A 89 3.96 14.00 22.03
N ILE A 90 3.18 14.97 22.50
CA ILE A 90 1.74 14.81 22.74
C ILE A 90 1.01 14.60 21.40
N GLU A 91 1.33 15.38 20.39
CA GLU A 91 0.77 15.23 19.03
C GLU A 91 1.15 13.88 18.41
N ALA A 92 2.37 13.42 18.64
CA ALA A 92 2.80 12.09 18.20
C ALA A 92 2.01 10.96 18.89
N LEU A 93 1.76 11.07 20.19
CA LEU A 93 0.93 10.10 20.93
C LEU A 93 -0.52 10.08 20.43
N VAL A 94 -1.10 11.23 20.15
CA VAL A 94 -2.41 11.32 19.52
C VAL A 94 -2.38 10.69 18.12
N SER A 95 -1.34 10.98 17.34
CA SER A 95 -1.15 10.44 15.99
C SER A 95 -1.01 8.91 15.98
N LEU A 96 -0.40 8.29 17.01
CA LEU A 96 -0.38 6.83 17.18
C LEU A 96 -1.81 6.26 17.21
N SER A 97 -2.69 6.85 17.99
CA SER A 97 -4.08 6.39 18.12
C SER A 97 -4.87 6.60 16.83
N VAL A 98 -4.68 7.73 16.16
CA VAL A 98 -5.30 8.03 14.86
C VAL A 98 -4.80 7.05 13.79
N GLY A 99 -3.51 6.69 13.79
CA GLY A 99 -2.93 5.71 12.88
C GLY A 99 -3.58 4.32 12.99
N VAL A 100 -3.89 3.88 14.22
CA VAL A 100 -4.69 2.65 14.44
C VAL A 100 -6.08 2.79 13.82
N ALA A 101 -6.77 3.91 14.02
CA ALA A 101 -8.09 4.16 13.46
C ALA A 101 -8.07 4.20 11.92
N VAL A 102 -7.04 4.79 11.32
CA VAL A 102 -6.80 4.78 9.86
C VAL A 102 -6.69 3.34 9.34
N ARG A 103 -5.91 2.49 10.02
CA ARG A 103 -5.78 1.07 9.61
C ARG A 103 -7.09 0.31 9.77
N LEU A 104 -7.87 0.59 10.81
CA LEU A 104 -9.22 0.05 10.96
C LEU A 104 -10.14 0.49 9.81
N GLY A 105 -10.10 1.76 9.45
CA GLY A 105 -10.86 2.30 8.31
C GLY A 105 -10.54 1.56 7.01
N ILE A 106 -9.25 1.34 6.71
CA ILE A 106 -8.81 0.56 5.54
C ILE A 106 -9.34 -0.89 5.62
N PHE A 107 -9.26 -1.51 6.79
CA PHE A 107 -9.72 -2.89 6.98
C PHE A 107 -11.22 -3.04 6.69
N PHE A 108 -12.04 -2.17 7.25
CA PHE A 108 -13.50 -2.18 7.03
C PHE A 108 -13.86 -1.85 5.58
N CYS A 109 -13.23 -0.82 4.99
CA CYS A 109 -13.50 -0.46 3.61
C CYS A 109 -13.11 -1.57 2.63
N ASN A 110 -11.98 -2.24 2.82
CA ASN A 110 -11.57 -3.35 1.97
C ASN A 110 -12.52 -4.56 2.06
N LYS A 111 -13.22 -4.71 3.19
CA LYS A 111 -14.22 -5.76 3.39
C LYS A 111 -15.57 -5.43 2.71
N LEU A 112 -15.93 -4.15 2.68
CA LEU A 112 -17.22 -3.67 2.14
C LEU A 112 -17.13 -3.32 0.65
N ILE A 113 -16.03 -2.70 0.24
CA ILE A 113 -15.84 -2.14 -1.09
C ILE A 113 -14.47 -2.56 -1.61
N SER A 114 -14.43 -3.29 -2.73
CA SER A 114 -13.17 -3.76 -3.33
C SER A 114 -12.30 -2.64 -3.95
N ASN A 115 -12.72 -1.39 -3.86
CA ASN A 115 -12.00 -0.25 -4.44
C ASN A 115 -11.00 0.34 -3.43
N LYS A 116 -9.71 0.18 -3.72
CA LYS A 116 -8.60 0.67 -2.88
C LYS A 116 -8.57 2.20 -2.74
N ILE A 117 -8.97 2.95 -3.77
CA ILE A 117 -8.98 4.43 -3.77
C ILE A 117 -10.03 4.94 -2.78
N PHE A 118 -11.22 4.33 -2.79
CA PHE A 118 -12.28 4.68 -1.85
C PHE A 118 -11.88 4.40 -0.40
N GLY A 119 -11.20 3.27 -0.15
CA GLY A 119 -10.66 2.96 1.17
C GLY A 119 -9.71 4.05 1.71
N LYS A 120 -8.85 4.59 0.84
CA LYS A 120 -7.93 5.68 1.21
C LYS A 120 -8.65 7.01 1.43
N PHE A 121 -9.63 7.35 0.59
CA PHE A 121 -10.51 8.50 0.80
C PHE A 121 -11.16 8.46 2.19
N PHE A 122 -11.83 7.36 2.51
CA PHE A 122 -12.50 7.20 3.80
C PHE A 122 -11.53 7.24 4.98
N SER A 123 -10.36 6.65 4.84
CA SER A 123 -9.33 6.67 5.88
C SER A 123 -8.76 8.08 6.10
N ALA A 124 -8.65 8.89 5.04
CA ALA A 124 -8.28 10.29 5.16
C ALA A 124 -9.37 11.11 5.89
N VAL A 125 -10.65 10.84 5.60
CA VAL A 125 -11.78 11.43 6.34
C VAL A 125 -11.68 11.10 7.83
N VAL A 126 -11.45 9.83 8.18
CA VAL A 126 -11.32 9.39 9.58
C VAL A 126 -10.12 10.05 10.26
N ALA A 127 -8.96 10.06 9.60
CA ALA A 127 -7.74 10.69 10.14
C ALA A 127 -7.96 12.17 10.45
N THR A 128 -8.51 12.90 9.49
CA THR A 128 -8.75 14.33 9.59
C THR A 128 -9.80 14.65 10.67
N PHE A 129 -10.89 13.89 10.69
CA PHE A 129 -11.94 14.07 11.70
C PHE A 129 -11.41 13.85 13.13
N LEU A 130 -10.64 12.79 13.36
CA LEU A 130 -10.07 12.50 14.68
C LEU A 130 -9.02 13.53 15.10
N ALA A 131 -8.23 14.04 14.16
CA ALA A 131 -7.25 15.10 14.44
C ALA A 131 -7.95 16.41 14.86
N PHE A 132 -8.99 16.83 14.13
CA PHE A 132 -9.79 18.01 14.53
C PHE A 132 -10.53 17.79 15.87
N LEU A 133 -11.03 16.60 16.10
CA LEU A 133 -11.65 16.25 17.38
C LEU A 133 -10.64 16.39 18.55
N ALA A 134 -9.40 15.96 18.35
CA ALA A 134 -8.34 16.09 19.37
C ALA A 134 -8.00 17.55 19.68
N VAL A 135 -7.99 18.44 18.67
CA VAL A 135 -7.86 19.90 18.91
C VAL A 135 -9.04 20.44 19.68
N LYS A 136 -10.27 20.06 19.30
CA LYS A 136 -11.49 20.54 19.96
C LYS A 136 -11.57 20.08 21.44
N LEU A 137 -10.98 18.93 21.75
CA LEU A 137 -10.85 18.42 23.12
C LEU A 137 -9.69 19.08 23.90
N GLY A 138 -8.89 19.93 23.26
CA GLY A 138 -7.75 20.61 23.88
C GLY A 138 -6.53 19.71 24.11
N TRP A 139 -6.45 18.56 23.45
CA TRP A 139 -5.32 17.62 23.62
C TRP A 139 -4.08 18.04 22.85
N ILE A 140 -4.26 18.69 21.71
CA ILE A 140 -3.21 19.16 20.82
C ILE A 140 -3.47 20.58 20.36
N ALA A 141 -2.39 21.32 20.06
CA ALA A 141 -2.47 22.69 19.56
C ALA A 141 -2.49 22.72 18.02
N ASP A 142 -1.59 21.95 17.38
CA ASP A 142 -1.39 21.94 15.94
C ASP A 142 -2.00 20.69 15.29
N VAL A 143 -3.12 20.87 14.59
CA VAL A 143 -3.81 19.79 13.90
C VAL A 143 -3.02 19.31 12.67
N ASP A 144 -2.31 20.21 11.99
CA ASP A 144 -1.68 19.94 10.70
C ASP A 144 -0.63 18.85 10.77
N LYS A 145 0.15 18.82 11.85
CA LYS A 145 1.22 17.84 12.05
C LYS A 145 0.68 16.43 12.27
N VAL A 146 -0.44 16.33 12.98
CA VAL A 146 -1.13 15.05 13.19
C VAL A 146 -1.76 14.56 11.88
N ILE A 147 -2.39 15.46 11.14
CA ILE A 147 -3.01 15.12 9.85
C ILE A 147 -1.94 14.65 8.86
N ILE A 148 -0.87 15.42 8.67
CA ILE A 148 0.17 15.08 7.70
C ILE A 148 0.88 13.77 8.08
N GLY A 149 1.16 13.54 9.38
CA GLY A 149 1.75 12.31 9.87
C GLY A 149 0.91 11.06 9.53
N ASN A 150 -0.41 11.17 9.67
CA ASN A 150 -1.32 10.09 9.35
C ASN A 150 -1.55 9.93 7.84
N ILE A 151 -1.65 11.02 7.08
CA ILE A 151 -1.81 10.99 5.62
C ILE A 151 -0.59 10.33 4.96
N MET A 152 0.63 10.49 5.49
CA MET A 152 1.83 9.85 4.96
C MET A 152 1.71 8.32 4.89
N THR A 153 0.94 7.70 5.78
CA THR A 153 0.69 6.24 5.72
C THR A 153 -0.19 5.83 4.54
N LEU A 154 -0.96 6.76 3.98
CA LEU A 154 -1.89 6.53 2.88
C LEU A 154 -1.28 6.81 1.50
N ILE A 155 -0.23 7.62 1.43
CA ILE A 155 0.41 8.03 0.17
C ILE A 155 1.02 6.81 -0.53
N PRO A 156 0.76 6.61 -1.84
CA PRO A 156 1.27 5.47 -2.60
C PRO A 156 2.73 5.70 -3.04
N GLY A 157 3.66 5.89 -2.09
CA GLY A 157 5.06 6.24 -2.39
C GLY A 157 5.75 5.23 -3.30
N ILE A 158 5.69 3.93 -2.97
CA ILE A 158 6.29 2.87 -3.80
C ILE A 158 5.65 2.83 -5.20
N GLY A 159 4.31 3.01 -5.27
CA GLY A 159 3.59 3.05 -6.55
C GLY A 159 4.08 4.19 -7.44
N LEU A 160 4.26 5.38 -6.88
CA LEU A 160 4.75 6.55 -7.60
C LEU A 160 6.22 6.37 -8.03
N THR A 161 7.08 5.87 -7.14
CA THR A 161 8.49 5.61 -7.47
C THR A 161 8.63 4.59 -8.61
N ASN A 162 7.85 3.51 -8.57
CA ASN A 162 7.85 2.52 -9.63
C ASN A 162 7.30 3.09 -10.95
N ALA A 163 6.28 3.93 -10.89
CA ALA A 163 5.74 4.60 -12.07
C ALA A 163 6.79 5.50 -12.75
N LEU A 164 7.51 6.30 -11.97
CA LEU A 164 8.61 7.12 -12.47
C LEU A 164 9.75 6.27 -13.05
N ARG A 165 10.12 5.19 -12.38
CA ARG A 165 11.10 4.25 -12.88
C ARG A 165 10.70 3.69 -14.24
N ASP A 166 9.48 3.21 -14.40
CA ASP A 166 8.99 2.65 -15.66
C ASP A 166 9.03 3.71 -16.78
N LEU A 167 8.67 4.97 -16.49
CA LEU A 167 8.80 6.09 -17.45
C LEU A 167 10.25 6.31 -17.87
N PHE A 168 11.19 6.32 -16.94
CA PHE A 168 12.62 6.54 -17.24
C PHE A 168 13.28 5.36 -17.96
N THR A 169 12.78 4.15 -17.76
CA THR A 169 13.28 2.96 -18.46
C THR A 169 12.65 2.76 -19.84
N GLY A 170 11.74 3.65 -20.26
CA GLY A 170 11.11 3.63 -21.58
C GLY A 170 9.79 2.86 -21.64
N ASP A 171 9.33 2.26 -20.53
CA ASP A 171 8.00 1.65 -20.46
C ASP A 171 6.93 2.71 -20.17
N SER A 172 6.77 3.62 -21.14
CA SER A 172 5.96 4.84 -20.98
C SER A 172 4.49 4.54 -20.69
N ILE A 173 3.91 3.49 -21.30
CA ILE A 173 2.49 3.15 -21.12
C ILE A 173 2.23 2.64 -19.71
N ALA A 174 3.04 1.70 -19.21
CA ALA A 174 2.90 1.16 -17.86
C ALA A 174 3.18 2.24 -16.81
N GLY A 175 4.22 3.05 -17.02
CA GLY A 175 4.56 4.16 -16.14
C GLY A 175 3.45 5.22 -16.07
N LEU A 176 2.85 5.58 -17.20
CA LEU A 176 1.75 6.54 -17.25
C LEU A 176 0.49 6.02 -16.51
N LEU A 177 0.11 4.79 -16.77
CA LEU A 177 -1.06 4.18 -16.09
C LEU A 177 -0.89 4.13 -14.57
N ARG A 178 0.31 3.76 -14.08
CA ARG A 178 0.63 3.76 -12.65
C ARG A 178 0.69 5.16 -12.06
N SER A 179 1.19 6.14 -12.82
CA SER A 179 1.19 7.55 -12.40
C SER A 179 -0.22 8.08 -12.24
N ILE A 180 -1.12 7.79 -13.18
CA ILE A 180 -2.54 8.16 -13.08
C ILE A 180 -3.19 7.54 -11.82
N GLU A 181 -2.94 6.27 -11.55
CA GLU A 181 -3.47 5.60 -10.34
C GLU A 181 -2.94 6.27 -9.05
N ALA A 182 -1.66 6.64 -9.02
CA ALA A 182 -1.07 7.33 -7.89
C ALA A 182 -1.67 8.74 -7.68
N VAL A 183 -1.86 9.50 -8.77
CA VAL A 183 -2.49 10.83 -8.74
C VAL A 183 -3.94 10.75 -8.30
N LEU A 184 -4.73 9.83 -8.84
CA LEU A 184 -6.12 9.62 -8.41
C LEU A 184 -6.21 9.25 -6.92
N THR A 185 -5.25 8.47 -6.43
CA THR A 185 -5.16 8.13 -5.02
C THR A 185 -4.86 9.36 -4.17
N ALA A 186 -3.92 10.21 -4.59
CA ALA A 186 -3.58 11.46 -3.89
C ALA A 186 -4.77 12.43 -3.88
N LEU A 187 -5.47 12.58 -5.00
CA LEU A 187 -6.69 13.39 -5.09
C LEU A 187 -7.80 12.86 -4.16
N ALA A 188 -7.96 11.55 -4.06
CA ALA A 188 -8.93 10.96 -3.13
C ALA A 188 -8.59 11.27 -1.67
N ILE A 189 -7.32 11.20 -1.30
CA ILE A 189 -6.86 11.55 0.06
C ILE A 189 -7.11 13.05 0.33
N ALA A 190 -6.74 13.92 -0.61
CA ALA A 190 -6.96 15.35 -0.50
C ALA A 190 -8.46 15.71 -0.40
N ALA A 191 -9.31 15.04 -1.19
CA ALA A 191 -10.76 15.21 -1.12
C ALA A 191 -11.32 14.77 0.25
N GLY A 192 -10.79 13.69 0.83
CA GLY A 192 -11.18 13.23 2.18
C GLY A 192 -10.83 14.25 3.26
N TYR A 193 -9.63 14.82 3.20
CA TYR A 193 -9.21 15.92 4.08
C TYR A 193 -10.14 17.14 3.91
N PHE A 194 -10.30 17.60 2.66
CA PHE A 194 -11.05 18.81 2.35
C PHE A 194 -12.52 18.71 2.77
N LEU A 195 -13.13 17.54 2.58
CA LEU A 195 -14.51 17.27 3.02
C LEU A 195 -14.70 17.57 4.51
N VAL A 196 -13.79 17.08 5.34
CA VAL A 196 -13.88 17.28 6.80
C VAL A 196 -13.55 18.71 7.19
N ALA A 197 -12.54 19.32 6.56
CA ALA A 197 -12.15 20.70 6.84
C ALA A 197 -13.29 21.69 6.53
N VAL A 198 -13.99 21.51 5.41
CA VAL A 198 -15.12 22.36 5.00
C VAL A 198 -16.34 22.13 5.89
N LEU A 199 -16.76 20.85 6.06
CA LEU A 199 -17.95 20.52 6.86
C LEU A 199 -17.76 20.82 8.36
N GLY A 200 -16.52 20.73 8.85
CA GLY A 200 -16.18 21.04 10.23
C GLY A 200 -16.06 22.55 10.53
N GLY A 201 -16.16 23.41 9.52
CA GLY A 201 -15.97 24.86 9.68
C GLY A 201 -14.51 25.24 10.00
N PHE A 202 -13.55 24.35 9.71
CA PHE A 202 -12.12 24.56 9.95
C PHE A 202 -11.39 25.01 8.67
N ALA A 203 -12.11 25.25 7.59
CA ALA A 203 -11.56 25.83 6.38
C ALA A 203 -11.38 27.34 6.61
N LEU A 204 -10.15 27.72 6.97
CA LEU A 204 -9.54 29.02 7.18
C LEU A 204 -9.10 29.24 8.60
#